data_85c27586ace461d4ea3dbf42fd0fd17e
#
_entry.id   85c27586ace461d4ea3dbf42fd0fd17e
#
_cell.length_a   1.000
_cell.length_b   1.000
_cell.length_c   1.000
_cell.angle_alpha   90.00
_cell.angle_beta   90.00
_cell.angle_gamma   90.00
#
_symmetry.space_group_name_H-M   'P 1'
#
loop_
_entity.id
_entity.type
_entity.pdbx_description
1 polymer ?
#
loop_
_entity_poly.entity_id
_entity_poly.type
_entity_poly.pdbx_seq_one_letter_code
_entity_poly.pdbx_strand_id
1 'polypeptide(L)'
;MLGTIENQIENIVVFWRNDVGKFSMTATLMFLTLLGFLIQMSACFYYAIQSLKANTKCSDDSILFFGKIVDLSKDEYIDKVINITDEEYQKDKLSQIYNCATICNDKFKYYNKSISHLIKGLLLFVGFMLFVIILKSL
;
A
#
# COMPACT_ATOMS: atom_id res chain seq x y z
N MET A 1 -13.90 -27.57 6.77
CA MET A 1 -13.24 -26.26 7.01
C MET A 1 -14.23 -25.10 7.12
N LEU A 2 -15.24 -24.97 6.24
CA LEU A 2 -16.29 -23.96 6.34
C LEU A 2 -17.15 -24.10 7.61
N GLY A 3 -17.53 -25.31 8.03
CA GLY A 3 -18.33 -25.52 9.25
C GLY A 3 -17.64 -25.12 10.56
N THR A 4 -16.31 -25.04 10.59
CA THR A 4 -15.57 -24.57 11.77
C THR A 4 -15.64 -23.03 11.91
N ILE A 5 -15.72 -22.33 10.80
CA ILE A 5 -15.84 -20.86 10.77
C ILE A 5 -17.26 -20.44 11.14
N GLU A 6 -18.29 -21.13 10.62
CA GLU A 6 -19.69 -20.90 10.96
C GLU A 6 -19.94 -21.11 12.46
N ASN A 7 -19.44 -22.20 13.05
CA ASN A 7 -19.55 -22.45 14.49
C ASN A 7 -18.84 -21.37 15.33
N GLN A 8 -17.71 -20.82 14.88
CA GLN A 8 -17.03 -19.77 15.60
C GLN A 8 -17.80 -18.43 15.52
N ILE A 9 -18.40 -18.13 14.38
CA ILE A 9 -19.25 -16.94 14.21
C ILE A 9 -20.53 -17.07 15.04
N GLU A 10 -21.21 -18.22 15.05
CA GLU A 10 -22.37 -18.45 15.91
C GLU A 10 -22.04 -18.30 17.38
N ASN A 11 -20.94 -18.87 17.84
CA ASN A 11 -20.51 -18.73 19.25
C ASN A 11 -20.24 -17.27 19.63
N ILE A 12 -19.63 -16.48 18.75
CA ILE A 12 -19.41 -15.04 18.95
C ILE A 12 -20.77 -14.31 19.02
N VAL A 13 -21.70 -14.60 18.13
CA VAL A 13 -23.03 -13.98 18.08
C VAL A 13 -23.87 -14.35 19.31
N VAL A 14 -23.82 -15.61 19.76
CA VAL A 14 -24.50 -16.07 20.98
C VAL A 14 -23.90 -15.43 22.23
N PHE A 15 -22.58 -15.30 22.30
CA PHE A 15 -21.88 -14.58 23.38
C PHE A 15 -22.35 -13.12 23.46
N TRP A 16 -22.43 -12.43 22.32
CA TRP A 16 -22.94 -11.05 22.27
C TRP A 16 -24.44 -10.94 22.63
N ARG A 17 -25.28 -11.90 22.24
CA ARG A 17 -26.75 -11.90 22.50
C ARG A 17 -27.07 -12.10 23.97
N ASN A 18 -26.33 -12.94 24.68
CA ASN A 18 -26.61 -13.28 26.08
C ASN A 18 -26.10 -12.23 27.07
N ASP A 19 -25.12 -11.40 26.67
CA ASP A 19 -24.46 -10.42 27.55
C ASP A 19 -24.79 -8.95 27.19
N VAL A 20 -25.86 -8.69 26.45
CA VAL A 20 -26.29 -7.32 26.06
C VAL A 20 -26.51 -6.38 27.27
N GLY A 21 -26.55 -6.89 28.50
CA GLY A 21 -26.66 -6.10 29.71
C GLY A 21 -25.33 -5.86 30.47
N LYS A 22 -24.24 -6.57 30.12
CA LYS A 22 -22.92 -6.38 30.74
C LYS A 22 -21.90 -6.19 29.62
N PHE A 23 -21.62 -4.94 29.28
CA PHE A 23 -20.53 -4.57 28.38
C PHE A 23 -19.22 -5.06 29.01
N SER A 24 -18.84 -6.30 28.73
CA SER A 24 -17.63 -6.90 29.27
C SER A 24 -16.44 -6.10 28.74
N MET A 25 -15.61 -5.59 29.63
CA MET A 25 -14.38 -4.85 29.31
C MET A 25 -13.48 -5.63 28.34
N THR A 26 -13.53 -6.98 28.42
CA THR A 26 -12.83 -7.90 27.54
C THR A 26 -13.35 -7.86 26.10
N ALA A 27 -14.67 -7.87 25.91
CA ALA A 27 -15.29 -7.80 24.57
C ALA A 27 -14.98 -6.46 23.89
N THR A 28 -15.01 -5.36 24.66
CA THR A 28 -14.61 -4.04 24.14
C THR A 28 -13.16 -4.02 23.69
N LEU A 29 -12.24 -4.59 24.47
CA LEU A 29 -10.83 -4.66 24.13
C LEU A 29 -10.59 -5.51 22.85
N MET A 30 -11.27 -6.65 22.74
CA MET A 30 -11.22 -7.48 21.53
C MET A 30 -11.72 -6.72 20.30
N PHE A 31 -12.82 -6.00 20.43
CA PHE A 31 -13.35 -5.20 19.31
C PHE A 31 -12.38 -4.09 18.90
N LEU A 32 -11.79 -3.38 19.87
CA LEU A 32 -10.82 -2.31 19.60
C LEU A 32 -9.55 -2.84 18.93
N THR A 33 -9.03 -4.00 19.36
CA THR A 33 -7.85 -4.62 18.72
C THR A 33 -8.14 -5.08 17.30
N LEU A 34 -9.31 -5.66 17.03
CA LEU A 34 -9.74 -6.05 15.69
C LEU A 34 -9.91 -4.82 14.79
N LEU A 35 -10.56 -3.77 15.30
CA LEU A 35 -10.73 -2.51 14.57
C LEU A 35 -9.37 -1.88 14.24
N GLY A 36 -8.46 -1.85 15.21
CA GLY A 36 -7.09 -1.38 15.02
C GLY A 36 -6.34 -2.17 13.94
N PHE A 37 -6.48 -3.50 13.93
CA PHE A 37 -5.92 -4.36 12.89
C PHE A 37 -6.47 -4.00 11.50
N LEU A 38 -7.80 -3.86 11.35
CA LEU A 38 -8.43 -3.51 10.08
C LEU A 38 -7.97 -2.14 9.56
N ILE A 39 -7.83 -1.15 10.45
CA ILE A 39 -7.30 0.18 10.11
C ILE A 39 -5.87 0.08 9.60
N GLN A 40 -4.99 -0.68 10.29
CA GLN A 40 -3.60 -0.84 9.86
C GLN A 40 -3.49 -1.56 8.51
N MET A 41 -4.30 -2.59 8.29
CA MET A 41 -4.32 -3.30 7.00
C MET A 41 -4.84 -2.42 5.87
N SER A 42 -5.88 -1.63 6.10
CA SER A 42 -6.40 -0.67 5.11
C SER A 42 -5.34 0.39 4.74
N ALA A 43 -4.63 0.92 5.73
CA ALA A 43 -3.54 1.86 5.50
C ALA A 43 -2.36 1.19 4.74
N CYS A 44 -2.02 -0.06 5.06
CA CYS A 44 -1.02 -0.83 4.35
C CYS A 44 -1.36 -0.96 2.86
N PHE A 45 -2.58 -1.37 2.53
CA PHE A 45 -3.05 -1.49 1.15
C PHE A 45 -3.06 -0.14 0.42
N TYR A 46 -3.52 0.92 1.08
CA TYR A 46 -3.49 2.26 0.50
C TYR A 46 -2.08 2.68 0.09
N TYR A 47 -1.09 2.55 0.99
CA TYR A 47 0.29 2.92 0.68
C TYR A 47 0.94 1.98 -0.34
N ALA A 48 0.58 0.69 -0.35
CA ALA A 48 1.04 -0.25 -1.37
C ALA A 48 0.55 0.17 -2.77
N ILE A 49 -0.73 0.53 -2.91
CA ILE A 49 -1.29 1.02 -4.17
C ILE A 49 -0.59 2.32 -4.60
N GLN A 50 -0.33 3.26 -3.68
CA GLN A 50 0.39 4.50 -4.00
C GLN A 50 1.84 4.23 -4.47
N SER A 51 2.51 3.22 -3.91
CA SER A 51 3.84 2.80 -4.36
C SER A 51 3.82 2.22 -5.79
N LEU A 52 2.75 1.52 -6.17
CA LEU A 52 2.60 0.91 -7.51
C LEU A 52 2.09 1.90 -8.56
N LYS A 53 1.42 2.98 -8.13
CA LYS A 53 0.83 3.95 -9.05
C LYS A 53 1.90 4.52 -10.01
N ALA A 54 1.61 4.44 -11.31
CA ALA A 54 2.49 5.01 -12.32
C ALA A 54 2.58 6.53 -12.17
N ASN A 55 3.80 7.05 -12.15
CA ASN A 55 4.03 8.49 -12.26
C ASN A 55 4.47 8.79 -13.68
N THR A 56 3.56 9.34 -14.48
CA THR A 56 3.79 9.68 -15.89
C THR A 56 4.03 11.18 -16.08
N LYS A 57 4.20 11.95 -14.99
CA LYS A 57 4.46 13.38 -15.08
C LYS A 57 5.93 13.60 -15.41
N CYS A 58 6.20 14.04 -16.62
CA CYS A 58 7.46 14.66 -17.03
C CYS A 58 7.17 16.12 -17.34
N SER A 59 7.96 17.02 -16.76
CA SER A 59 7.82 18.46 -16.97
C SER A 59 8.58 18.95 -18.23
N ASP A 60 9.52 18.16 -18.71
CA ASP A 60 10.45 18.55 -19.75
C ASP A 60 10.10 17.94 -21.11
N ASP A 61 10.47 18.63 -22.18
CA ASP A 61 10.29 18.17 -23.58
C ASP A 61 11.40 17.16 -23.94
N SER A 62 11.39 16.03 -23.25
CA SER A 62 12.41 14.99 -23.34
C SER A 62 12.16 14.05 -24.52
N ILE A 63 13.20 13.78 -25.28
CA ILE A 63 13.18 12.76 -26.35
C ILE A 63 13.35 11.32 -25.81
N LEU A 64 13.80 11.18 -24.57
CA LEU A 64 14.03 9.87 -23.93
C LEU A 64 12.84 9.43 -23.07
N PHE A 65 11.89 10.31 -22.78
CA PHE A 65 10.75 9.99 -21.94
C PHE A 65 9.62 9.34 -22.77
N PHE A 66 9.26 8.11 -22.46
CA PHE A 66 8.29 7.32 -23.24
C PHE A 66 6.95 8.03 -23.44
N GLY A 67 6.44 8.78 -22.47
CA GLY A 67 5.19 9.53 -22.57
C GLY A 67 5.23 10.63 -23.61
N LYS A 68 6.40 11.25 -23.82
CA LYS A 68 6.59 12.26 -24.86
C LYS A 68 6.85 11.65 -26.24
N ILE A 69 7.51 10.50 -26.27
CA ILE A 69 7.73 9.77 -27.51
C ILE A 69 6.40 9.37 -28.15
N VAL A 70 5.44 8.92 -27.35
CA VAL A 70 4.11 8.48 -27.84
C VAL A 70 3.26 9.65 -28.35
N ASP A 71 3.50 10.88 -27.88
CA ASP A 71 2.82 12.09 -28.33
C ASP A 71 3.29 12.55 -29.75
N LEU A 72 4.43 12.03 -30.24
CA LEU A 72 5.01 12.35 -31.54
C LEU A 72 4.66 11.27 -32.56
N SER A 73 4.56 11.67 -33.83
CA SER A 73 4.60 10.70 -34.93
C SER A 73 5.98 10.06 -35.04
N LYS A 74 6.05 8.87 -35.64
CA LYS A 74 7.33 8.16 -35.81
C LYS A 74 8.37 9.01 -36.57
N ASP A 75 7.96 9.72 -37.59
CA ASP A 75 8.85 10.50 -38.45
C ASP A 75 9.35 11.75 -37.69
N GLU A 76 8.46 12.45 -36.97
CA GLU A 76 8.86 13.57 -36.11
C GLU A 76 9.83 13.17 -34.99
N TYR A 77 9.64 11.97 -34.40
CA TYR A 77 10.57 11.45 -33.40
C TYR A 77 11.94 11.17 -33.99
N ILE A 78 12.00 10.53 -35.18
CA ILE A 78 13.25 10.23 -35.87
C ILE A 78 13.98 11.52 -36.23
N ASP A 79 13.28 12.52 -36.78
CA ASP A 79 13.87 13.82 -37.11
C ASP A 79 14.43 14.54 -35.88
N LYS A 80 13.74 14.53 -34.74
CA LYS A 80 14.24 15.09 -33.50
C LYS A 80 15.53 14.39 -33.01
N VAL A 81 15.56 13.05 -33.10
CA VAL A 81 16.73 12.26 -32.67
C VAL A 81 17.94 12.48 -33.55
N ILE A 82 17.75 12.63 -34.84
CA ILE A 82 18.86 12.85 -35.82
C ILE A 82 19.44 14.26 -35.70
N ASN A 83 18.59 15.25 -35.37
CA ASN A 83 19.01 16.66 -35.34
C ASN A 83 19.45 17.14 -33.96
N ILE A 84 19.38 16.32 -32.89
CA ILE A 84 19.81 16.70 -31.56
C ILE A 84 21.33 16.73 -31.48
N THR A 85 21.86 17.72 -30.77
CA THR A 85 23.30 17.79 -30.49
C THR A 85 23.70 16.82 -29.36
N ASP A 86 24.95 16.40 -29.32
CA ASP A 86 25.48 15.54 -28.26
C ASP A 86 25.30 16.17 -26.87
N GLU A 87 25.45 17.48 -26.77
CA GLU A 87 25.29 18.20 -25.50
C GLU A 87 23.84 18.17 -25.01
N GLU A 88 22.86 18.44 -25.89
CA GLU A 88 21.43 18.38 -25.59
C GLU A 88 21.00 16.96 -25.22
N TYR A 89 21.48 15.95 -25.93
CA TYR A 89 21.22 14.55 -25.63
C TYR A 89 21.74 14.16 -24.24
N GLN A 90 22.97 14.55 -23.89
CA GLN A 90 23.55 14.27 -22.57
C GLN A 90 22.78 14.98 -21.46
N LYS A 91 22.36 16.21 -21.67
CA LYS A 91 21.55 16.97 -20.72
C LYS A 91 20.18 16.31 -20.48
N ASP A 92 19.50 15.89 -21.56
CA ASP A 92 18.23 15.17 -21.46
C ASP A 92 18.40 13.85 -20.71
N LYS A 93 19.45 13.09 -21.02
CA LYS A 93 19.77 11.83 -20.31
C LYS A 93 19.99 12.02 -18.81
N LEU A 94 20.75 13.03 -18.42
CA LEU A 94 20.99 13.35 -17.03
C LEU A 94 19.69 13.79 -16.32
N SER A 95 18.85 14.58 -16.99
CA SER A 95 17.53 14.96 -16.51
C SER A 95 16.63 13.75 -16.26
N GLN A 96 16.60 12.80 -17.21
CA GLN A 96 15.83 11.57 -17.04
C GLN A 96 16.34 10.70 -15.89
N ILE A 97 17.64 10.58 -15.70
CA ILE A 97 18.22 9.87 -14.55
C ILE A 97 17.77 10.51 -13.25
N TYR A 98 17.80 11.85 -13.15
CA TYR A 98 17.35 12.57 -11.96
C TYR A 98 15.85 12.35 -11.70
N ASN A 99 15.03 12.46 -12.74
CA ASN A 99 13.58 12.22 -12.66
C ASN A 99 13.27 10.79 -12.18
N CYS A 100 13.94 9.79 -12.75
CA CYS A 100 13.81 8.40 -12.31
C CYS A 100 14.22 8.23 -10.83
N ALA A 101 15.32 8.84 -10.40
CA ALA A 101 15.76 8.77 -9.01
C ALA A 101 14.74 9.40 -8.05
N THR A 102 14.15 10.53 -8.43
CA THR A 102 13.11 11.21 -7.65
C THR A 102 11.85 10.34 -7.55
N ILE A 103 11.39 9.77 -8.66
CA ILE A 103 10.23 8.86 -8.69
C ILE A 103 10.49 7.63 -7.82
N CYS A 104 11.68 7.03 -7.93
CA CYS A 104 12.06 5.88 -7.11
C CYS A 104 12.05 6.22 -5.62
N ASN A 105 12.64 7.36 -5.24
CA ASN A 105 12.66 7.81 -3.84
C ASN A 105 11.25 7.98 -3.26
N ASP A 106 10.32 8.57 -4.03
CA ASP A 106 8.95 8.74 -3.57
C ASP A 106 8.20 7.41 -3.46
N LYS A 107 8.42 6.48 -4.39
CA LYS A 107 7.89 5.11 -4.32
C LYS A 107 8.40 4.37 -3.10
N PHE A 108 9.70 4.48 -2.78
CA PHE A 108 10.30 3.87 -1.58
C PHE A 108 9.72 4.45 -0.29
N LYS A 109 9.39 5.74 -0.24
CA LYS A 109 8.71 6.34 0.93
C LYS A 109 7.33 5.68 1.16
N TYR A 110 6.53 5.50 0.11
CA TYR A 110 5.23 4.83 0.22
C TYR A 110 5.38 3.35 0.57
N TYR A 111 6.33 2.65 -0.05
CA TYR A 111 6.64 1.27 0.27
C TYR A 111 7.01 1.09 1.75
N ASN A 112 7.91 1.90 2.28
CA ASN A 112 8.32 1.84 3.68
C ASN A 112 7.15 2.13 4.65
N LYS A 113 6.24 3.06 4.30
CA LYS A 113 5.01 3.30 5.05
C LYS A 113 4.11 2.07 5.04
N SER A 114 3.92 1.43 3.88
CA SER A 114 3.14 0.19 3.75
C SER A 114 3.68 -0.90 4.66
N ILE A 115 4.99 -1.17 4.61
CA ILE A 115 5.65 -2.15 5.47
C ILE A 115 5.48 -1.82 6.95
N SER A 116 5.62 -0.55 7.34
CA SER A 116 5.41 -0.13 8.74
C SER A 116 3.99 -0.44 9.23
N HIS A 117 2.97 -0.16 8.42
CA HIS A 117 1.58 -0.49 8.76
C HIS A 117 1.33 -1.99 8.79
N LEU A 118 1.95 -2.76 7.89
CA LEU A 118 1.87 -4.22 7.88
C LEU A 118 2.41 -4.81 9.19
N ILE A 119 3.60 -4.38 9.62
CA ILE A 119 4.22 -4.84 10.87
C ILE A 119 3.32 -4.52 12.08
N LYS A 120 2.80 -3.29 12.16
CA LYS A 120 1.88 -2.89 13.24
C LYS A 120 0.59 -3.71 13.24
N GLY A 121 0.01 -3.96 12.07
CA GLY A 121 -1.16 -4.81 11.92
C GLY A 121 -0.89 -6.23 12.38
N LEU A 122 0.25 -6.80 12.00
CA LEU A 122 0.65 -8.16 12.39
C LEU A 122 0.84 -8.29 13.91
N LEU A 123 1.44 -7.29 14.55
CA LEU A 123 1.57 -7.24 16.02
C LEU A 123 0.20 -7.19 16.72
N LEU A 124 -0.73 -6.38 16.22
CA LEU A 124 -2.10 -6.33 16.74
C LEU A 124 -2.82 -7.67 16.57
N PHE A 125 -2.65 -8.33 15.43
CA PHE A 125 -3.24 -9.65 15.17
C PHE A 125 -2.68 -10.72 16.11
N VAL A 126 -1.36 -10.76 16.31
CA VAL A 126 -0.73 -11.69 17.25
C VAL A 126 -1.21 -11.43 18.68
N GLY A 127 -1.28 -10.17 19.09
CA GLY A 127 -1.84 -9.77 20.41
C GLY A 127 -3.29 -10.22 20.58
N PHE A 128 -4.12 -10.06 19.55
CA PHE A 128 -5.50 -10.55 19.53
C PHE A 128 -5.57 -12.06 19.71
N MET A 129 -4.74 -12.81 18.97
CA MET A 129 -4.72 -14.28 19.05
C MET A 129 -4.30 -14.78 20.43
N LEU A 130 -3.25 -14.17 21.02
CA LEU A 130 -2.82 -14.51 22.39
C LEU A 130 -3.93 -14.23 23.40
N PHE A 131 -4.64 -13.12 23.26
CA PHE A 131 -5.75 -12.78 24.14
C PHE A 131 -6.90 -13.79 24.05
N VAL A 132 -7.26 -14.24 22.84
CA VAL A 132 -8.27 -15.30 22.63
C VAL A 132 -7.85 -16.61 23.27
N ILE A 133 -6.57 -16.99 23.18
CA ILE A 133 -6.04 -18.23 23.79
C ILE A 133 -6.16 -18.14 25.32
N ILE A 134 -5.77 -17.02 25.93
CA ILE A 134 -5.84 -16.81 27.37
C ILE A 134 -7.29 -16.91 27.87
N LEU A 135 -8.23 -16.28 27.17
CA LEU A 135 -9.67 -16.35 27.54
C LEU A 135 -10.25 -17.77 27.45
N LYS A 136 -9.73 -18.60 26.54
CA LYS A 136 -10.15 -20.00 26.43
C LYS A 136 -9.57 -20.90 27.54
N SER A 137 -8.46 -20.48 28.16
CA SER A 137 -7.79 -21.24 29.20
C SER A 137 -8.30 -20.91 30.62
N LEU A 138 -9.04 -19.81 30.76
CA LEU A 138 -9.75 -19.41 32.00
C LEU A 138 -11.16 -20.00 32.05
#